data_c2426ffacb0c5ffcefa6ea6eac97db9f
#
_entry.id   c2426ffacb0c5ffcefa6ea6eac97db9f
#
_cell.length_a   1.000
_cell.length_b   1.000
_cell.length_c   1.000
_cell.angle_alpha   90.00
_cell.angle_beta   90.00
_cell.angle_gamma   90.00
#
_symmetry.space_group_name_H-M   'P 1'
#
loop_
_entity.id
_entity.type
_entity.pdbx_description
1 polymer ?
#
loop_
_entity_poly.entity_id
_entity_poly.type
_entity_poly.pdbx_seq_one_letter_code
_entity_poly.pdbx_strand_id
1 'polypeptide(L)'
;CNNVLIDPKTGECVVIDIDSLVVPGIFPPEVAGTRGYIAPEVLATSVFPVGDSRRKFPSVYTDMHALAVLIYEYLLLRHPLIGPKIYSKNSAEEDDFLAMGPMATFIENPFDKSNRPDELGVTIKDLGEPLEKLFIQAFVNGLHNPEERPSAMEWENALSKTWDMLHKCEN
;
A
#
# COMPACT_ATOMS: atom_id res chain seq x y z
N CYS A 1 7.47 8.12 -3.77
CA CYS A 1 6.45 9.03 -4.36
C CYS A 1 7.09 10.38 -4.67
N ASN A 2 7.02 10.86 -5.92
CA ASN A 2 7.62 12.14 -6.30
C ASN A 2 6.69 13.34 -6.04
N ASN A 3 5.46 13.07 -5.66
CA ASN A 3 4.39 14.06 -5.51
C ASN A 3 4.18 14.52 -4.05
N VAL A 4 5.06 14.09 -3.16
CA VAL A 4 5.05 14.51 -1.75
C VAL A 4 6.41 15.12 -1.43
N LEU A 5 6.42 16.41 -1.09
CA LEU A 5 7.60 17.12 -0.64
C LEU A 5 7.56 17.26 0.87
N ILE A 6 8.68 16.97 1.53
CA ILE A 6 8.80 17.04 2.99
C ILE A 6 9.92 18.02 3.34
N ASP A 7 9.65 18.98 4.22
CA ASP A 7 10.70 19.77 4.85
C ASP A 7 11.36 18.92 5.96
N PRO A 8 12.64 18.54 5.82
CA PRO A 8 13.31 17.67 6.78
C PRO A 8 13.56 18.34 8.14
N LYS A 9 13.39 19.66 8.25
CA LYS A 9 13.58 20.39 9.51
C LYS A 9 12.30 20.49 10.32
N THR A 10 11.17 20.72 9.66
CA THR A 10 9.87 20.92 10.31
C THR A 10 8.97 19.69 10.26
N GLY A 11 9.21 18.77 9.33
CA GLY A 11 8.32 17.65 9.01
C GLY A 11 7.08 18.06 8.22
N GLU A 12 6.96 19.34 7.83
CA GLU A 12 5.84 19.79 7.01
C GLU A 12 5.84 19.09 5.65
N CYS A 13 4.66 18.69 5.22
CA CYS A 13 4.44 17.94 4.01
C CYS A 13 3.55 18.70 3.04
N VAL A 14 3.94 18.77 1.78
CA VAL A 14 3.16 19.38 0.69
C VAL A 14 2.96 18.34 -0.42
N VAL A 15 1.69 18.13 -0.77
CA VAL A 15 1.33 17.32 -1.94
C VAL A 15 1.34 18.21 -3.17
N ILE A 16 2.04 17.80 -4.23
CA ILE A 16 2.13 18.48 -5.51
C ILE A 16 1.58 17.58 -6.62
N ASP A 17 1.40 18.14 -7.82
CA ASP A 17 0.93 17.41 -9.01
C ASP A 17 -0.43 16.70 -8.79
N ILE A 18 -1.42 17.51 -8.41
CA ILE A 18 -2.79 17.05 -8.11
C ILE A 18 -3.70 16.99 -9.35
N ASP A 19 -3.14 17.09 -10.55
CA ASP A 19 -3.88 17.14 -11.81
C ASP A 19 -4.70 15.85 -12.08
N SER A 20 -4.28 14.75 -11.46
CA SER A 20 -4.98 13.45 -11.53
C SER A 20 -5.98 13.21 -10.39
N LEU A 21 -6.36 14.26 -9.65
CA LEU A 21 -7.35 14.14 -8.58
C LEU A 21 -8.70 13.64 -9.13
N VAL A 22 -9.17 12.54 -8.57
CA VAL A 22 -10.45 11.94 -8.94
C VAL A 22 -11.53 12.42 -7.98
N VAL A 23 -12.61 12.97 -8.53
CA VAL A 23 -13.82 13.28 -7.77
C VAL A 23 -14.91 12.30 -8.20
N PRO A 24 -15.31 11.36 -7.34
CA PRO A 24 -16.31 10.35 -7.68
C PRO A 24 -17.59 10.97 -8.26
N GLY A 25 -18.03 10.46 -9.41
CA GLY A 25 -19.24 10.92 -10.10
C GLY A 25 -19.10 12.22 -10.91
N ILE A 26 -17.96 12.93 -10.82
CA ILE A 26 -17.73 14.17 -11.56
C ILE A 26 -16.59 14.00 -12.57
N PHE A 27 -15.47 13.46 -12.11
CA PHE A 27 -14.29 13.21 -12.93
C PHE A 27 -13.95 11.71 -12.91
N PRO A 28 -14.36 10.95 -13.95
CA PRO A 28 -13.95 9.57 -14.09
C PRO A 28 -12.43 9.51 -14.31
N PRO A 29 -11.71 8.59 -13.65
CA PRO A 29 -10.28 8.50 -13.79
C PRO A 29 -9.90 7.96 -15.16
N GLU A 30 -9.10 8.71 -15.90
CA GLU A 30 -8.44 8.21 -17.11
C GLU A 30 -7.22 7.35 -16.75
N VAL A 31 -6.59 7.62 -15.61
CA VAL A 31 -5.40 6.94 -15.11
C VAL A 31 -5.72 6.24 -13.79
N ALA A 32 -5.38 4.95 -13.70
CA ALA A 32 -5.65 4.15 -12.49
C ALA A 32 -4.68 4.42 -11.32
N GLY A 33 -3.61 5.21 -11.53
CA GLY A 33 -2.58 5.51 -10.53
C GLY A 33 -1.18 5.03 -10.95
N THR A 34 -0.19 5.24 -10.08
CA THR A 34 1.19 4.79 -10.27
C THR A 34 1.31 3.30 -9.96
N ARG A 35 2.00 2.55 -10.83
CA ARG A 35 2.29 1.12 -10.62
C ARG A 35 2.90 0.90 -9.22
N GLY A 36 2.48 -0.16 -8.56
CA GLY A 36 2.86 -0.48 -7.19
C GLY A 36 1.95 0.14 -6.12
N TYR A 37 1.26 1.26 -6.42
CA TYR A 37 0.29 1.89 -5.51
C TYR A 37 -1.16 1.65 -5.90
N ILE A 38 -1.41 1.07 -7.07
CA ILE A 38 -2.76 0.74 -7.54
C ILE A 38 -3.32 -0.37 -6.66
N ALA A 39 -4.50 -0.15 -6.12
CA ALA A 39 -5.16 -1.14 -5.27
C ALA A 39 -5.53 -2.41 -6.06
N PRO A 40 -5.42 -3.60 -5.44
CA PRO A 40 -5.62 -4.89 -6.13
C PRO A 40 -6.94 -5.02 -6.88
N GLU A 41 -8.04 -4.50 -6.33
CA GLU A 41 -9.36 -4.53 -6.97
C GLU A 41 -9.46 -3.69 -8.24
N VAL A 42 -8.74 -2.56 -8.29
CA VAL A 42 -8.69 -1.70 -9.48
C VAL A 42 -7.88 -2.39 -10.57
N LEU A 43 -6.71 -2.90 -10.20
CA LEU A 43 -5.84 -3.63 -11.13
C LEU A 43 -6.54 -4.89 -11.68
N ALA A 44 -7.11 -5.72 -10.81
CA ALA A 44 -7.79 -6.96 -11.18
C ALA A 44 -8.96 -6.74 -12.16
N THR A 45 -9.63 -5.60 -12.06
CA THR A 45 -10.78 -5.28 -12.93
C THR A 45 -10.42 -4.38 -14.11
N SER A 46 -9.16 -3.98 -14.27
CA SER A 46 -8.69 -3.14 -15.38
C SER A 46 -8.83 -3.79 -16.75
N VAL A 47 -8.97 -5.10 -16.79
CA VAL A 47 -9.25 -5.88 -18.02
C VAL A 47 -10.63 -5.60 -18.62
N PHE A 48 -11.57 -5.06 -17.82
CA PHE A 48 -12.90 -4.71 -18.31
C PHE A 48 -12.90 -3.33 -18.96
N PRO A 49 -13.73 -3.09 -20.00
CA PRO A 49 -13.92 -1.77 -20.60
C PRO A 49 -14.30 -0.70 -19.58
N VAL A 50 -13.99 0.57 -19.86
CA VAL A 50 -14.28 1.71 -18.95
C VAL A 50 -15.75 1.84 -18.59
N GLY A 51 -16.68 1.47 -19.49
CA GLY A 51 -18.12 1.51 -19.23
C GLY A 51 -18.70 0.24 -18.59
N ASP A 52 -17.89 -0.77 -18.30
CA ASP A 52 -18.37 -2.03 -17.71
C ASP A 52 -18.62 -1.85 -16.21
N SER A 53 -19.78 -2.24 -15.72
CA SER A 53 -20.16 -2.13 -14.30
C SER A 53 -19.29 -2.96 -13.35
N ARG A 54 -18.53 -3.93 -13.85
CA ARG A 54 -17.59 -4.75 -13.08
C ARG A 54 -16.27 -4.04 -12.83
N ARG A 55 -15.93 -3.03 -13.64
CA ARG A 55 -14.68 -2.29 -13.50
C ARG A 55 -14.73 -1.44 -12.24
N LYS A 56 -13.70 -1.59 -11.40
CA LYS A 56 -13.50 -0.74 -10.22
C LYS A 56 -12.65 0.47 -10.57
N PHE A 57 -12.97 1.57 -9.94
CA PHE A 57 -12.29 2.85 -10.13
C PHE A 57 -11.65 3.31 -8.81
N PRO A 58 -10.67 4.22 -8.87
CA PRO A 58 -10.11 4.83 -7.68
C PRO A 58 -11.19 5.42 -6.76
N SER A 59 -10.99 5.25 -5.46
CA SER A 59 -11.90 5.67 -4.39
C SER A 59 -11.10 5.94 -3.12
N VAL A 60 -11.74 6.43 -2.07
CA VAL A 60 -11.09 6.60 -0.76
C VAL A 60 -10.43 5.31 -0.25
N TYR A 61 -11.00 4.15 -0.54
CA TYR A 61 -10.40 2.86 -0.15
C TYR A 61 -9.12 2.55 -0.92
N THR A 62 -9.03 2.95 -2.19
CA THR A 62 -7.79 2.79 -2.97
C THR A 62 -6.69 3.72 -2.49
N ASP A 63 -7.04 4.92 -2.03
CA ASP A 63 -6.10 5.85 -1.40
C ASP A 63 -5.58 5.32 -0.06
N MET A 64 -6.45 4.66 0.72
CA MET A 64 -6.03 3.95 1.95
C MET A 64 -5.02 2.84 1.66
N HIS A 65 -5.18 2.11 0.55
CA HIS A 65 -4.18 1.13 0.11
C HIS A 65 -2.86 1.81 -0.26
N ALA A 66 -2.91 2.82 -1.10
CA ALA A 66 -1.72 3.56 -1.53
C ALA A 66 -0.97 4.19 -0.35
N LEU A 67 -1.69 4.75 0.63
CA LEU A 67 -1.12 5.29 1.86
C LEU A 67 -0.41 4.20 2.68
N ALA A 68 -1.02 3.02 2.84
CA ALA A 68 -0.41 1.91 3.56
C ALA A 68 0.88 1.44 2.87
N VAL A 69 0.89 1.33 1.52
CA VAL A 69 2.09 0.99 0.74
C VAL A 69 3.18 2.04 0.96
N LEU A 70 2.82 3.33 0.86
CA LEU A 70 3.76 4.44 1.05
C LEU A 70 4.42 4.42 2.44
N ILE A 71 3.63 4.23 3.51
CA ILE A 71 4.13 4.15 4.88
C ILE A 71 5.06 2.94 5.04
N TYR A 72 4.67 1.78 4.49
CA TYR A 72 5.49 0.58 4.54
C TYR A 72 6.83 0.77 3.83
N GLU A 73 6.82 1.32 2.61
CA GLU A 73 8.05 1.58 1.84
C GLU A 73 8.95 2.61 2.54
N TYR A 74 8.36 3.64 3.15
CA TYR A 74 9.12 4.67 3.87
C TYR A 74 9.83 4.10 5.11
N LEU A 75 9.16 3.23 5.86
CA LEU A 75 9.70 2.69 7.11
C LEU A 75 10.61 1.48 6.90
N LEU A 76 10.34 0.65 5.89
CA LEU A 76 11.00 -0.64 5.71
C LEU A 76 11.82 -0.74 4.41
N LEU A 77 11.84 0.33 3.59
CA LEU A 77 12.63 0.49 2.37
C LEU A 77 12.42 -0.64 1.34
N ARG A 78 11.23 -1.23 1.31
CA ARG A 78 10.83 -2.28 0.37
C ARG A 78 9.32 -2.26 0.14
N HIS A 79 8.87 -2.85 -0.97
CA HIS A 79 7.45 -2.91 -1.29
C HIS A 79 6.75 -4.07 -0.54
N PRO A 80 5.54 -3.89 0.03
CA PRO A 80 4.87 -4.90 0.84
C PRO A 80 4.40 -6.14 0.07
N LEU A 81 4.25 -6.06 -1.25
CA LEU A 81 3.72 -7.15 -2.08
C LEU A 81 4.78 -7.79 -2.99
N ILE A 82 5.96 -7.19 -3.14
CA ILE A 82 7.04 -7.72 -3.98
C ILE A 82 7.91 -8.68 -3.15
N GLY A 83 7.76 -9.97 -3.42
CA GLY A 83 8.53 -11.04 -2.80
C GLY A 83 9.02 -12.05 -3.83
N PRO A 84 9.55 -13.21 -3.41
CA PRO A 84 10.14 -14.21 -4.28
C PRO A 84 9.12 -15.06 -5.05
N LYS A 85 7.82 -14.96 -4.73
CA LYS A 85 6.79 -15.79 -5.34
C LYS A 85 6.57 -15.39 -6.80
N ILE A 86 6.64 -16.38 -7.68
CA ILE A 86 6.32 -16.25 -9.10
C ILE A 86 4.87 -16.72 -9.29
N TYR A 87 4.01 -15.86 -9.81
CA TYR A 87 2.58 -16.13 -10.04
C TYR A 87 2.31 -16.57 -11.48
N SER A 88 3.11 -16.12 -12.44
CA SER A 88 3.07 -16.56 -13.82
C SER A 88 4.48 -16.74 -14.39
N LYS A 89 4.65 -17.75 -15.25
CA LYS A 89 5.87 -17.97 -16.04
C LYS A 89 5.71 -17.53 -17.50
N ASN A 90 4.54 -17.00 -17.87
CA ASN A 90 4.23 -16.63 -19.25
C ASN A 90 4.90 -15.31 -19.65
N SER A 91 4.80 -14.29 -18.80
CA SER A 91 5.48 -13.02 -19.00
C SER A 91 5.69 -12.30 -17.66
N ALA A 92 6.64 -11.36 -17.62
CA ALA A 92 6.86 -10.52 -16.45
C ALA A 92 5.68 -9.57 -16.19
N GLU A 93 5.01 -9.09 -17.25
CA GLU A 93 3.83 -8.24 -17.10
C GLU A 93 2.65 -8.99 -16.47
N GLU A 94 2.45 -10.27 -16.88
CA GLU A 94 1.40 -11.10 -16.29
C GLU A 94 1.72 -11.45 -14.85
N ASP A 95 2.98 -11.76 -14.54
CA ASP A 95 3.42 -12.05 -13.18
C ASP A 95 3.19 -10.85 -12.27
N ASP A 96 3.60 -9.68 -12.67
CA ASP A 96 3.37 -8.42 -11.93
C ASP A 96 1.88 -8.09 -11.76
N PHE A 97 1.07 -8.29 -12.81
CA PHE A 97 -0.37 -8.08 -12.75
C PHE A 97 -1.01 -8.98 -11.69
N LEU A 98 -0.62 -10.24 -11.64
CA LEU A 98 -1.13 -11.19 -10.65
C LEU A 98 -0.62 -10.86 -9.25
N ALA A 99 0.66 -10.52 -9.11
CA ALA A 99 1.32 -10.21 -7.84
C ALA A 99 0.76 -8.95 -7.16
N MET A 100 0.40 -7.94 -7.94
CA MET A 100 -0.13 -6.66 -7.42
C MET A 100 -1.66 -6.61 -7.43
N GLY A 101 -2.32 -7.52 -8.13
CA GLY A 101 -3.77 -7.54 -8.33
C GLY A 101 -4.45 -8.74 -7.66
N PRO A 102 -5.05 -9.65 -8.45
CA PRO A 102 -5.94 -10.67 -7.92
C PRO A 102 -5.28 -11.70 -6.99
N MET A 103 -3.96 -11.88 -7.10
CA MET A 103 -3.19 -12.85 -6.31
C MET A 103 -2.23 -12.18 -5.32
N ALA A 104 -2.36 -10.86 -5.11
CA ALA A 104 -1.51 -10.11 -4.21
C ALA A 104 -1.42 -10.78 -2.84
N THR A 105 -0.19 -10.95 -2.36
CA THR A 105 0.09 -11.60 -1.07
C THR A 105 1.14 -10.78 -0.32
N PHE A 106 0.84 -10.37 0.89
CA PHE A 106 1.75 -9.62 1.74
C PHE A 106 3.01 -10.42 2.08
N ILE A 107 4.19 -9.83 1.91
CA ILE A 107 5.47 -10.52 2.15
C ILE A 107 5.70 -10.89 3.63
N GLU A 108 5.04 -10.21 4.56
CA GLU A 108 5.09 -10.52 5.99
C GLU A 108 3.76 -11.12 6.51
N ASN A 109 2.96 -11.74 5.62
CA ASN A 109 1.71 -12.39 6.02
C ASN A 109 2.00 -13.51 7.04
N PRO A 110 1.40 -13.48 8.24
CA PRO A 110 1.64 -14.49 9.27
C PRO A 110 1.05 -15.86 8.91
N PHE A 111 0.05 -15.91 8.04
CA PHE A 111 -0.70 -17.11 7.67
C PHE A 111 -0.24 -17.72 6.34
N ASP A 112 0.19 -16.87 5.39
CA ASP A 112 0.70 -17.29 4.08
C ASP A 112 2.12 -16.76 3.86
N LYS A 113 3.10 -17.64 4.02
CA LYS A 113 4.53 -17.31 3.86
C LYS A 113 5.05 -17.54 2.44
N SER A 114 4.16 -17.87 1.48
CA SER A 114 4.59 -18.22 0.11
C SER A 114 5.30 -17.08 -0.63
N ASN A 115 5.03 -15.82 -0.25
CA ASN A 115 5.67 -14.63 -0.83
C ASN A 115 6.74 -13.99 0.08
N ARG A 116 7.13 -14.69 1.16
CA ARG A 116 8.07 -14.16 2.14
C ARG A 116 9.51 -14.34 1.65
N PRO A 117 10.33 -13.27 1.57
CA PRO A 117 11.77 -13.39 1.37
C PRO A 117 12.45 -14.15 2.52
N ASP A 118 13.54 -14.85 2.20
CA ASP A 118 14.30 -15.61 3.20
C ASP A 118 14.88 -14.70 4.30
N GLU A 119 15.32 -13.49 3.89
CA GLU A 119 15.85 -12.47 4.80
C GLU A 119 15.08 -11.16 4.62
N LEU A 120 14.45 -10.66 5.68
CA LEU A 120 13.71 -9.39 5.67
C LEU A 120 14.46 -8.25 6.37
N GLY A 121 15.47 -8.53 7.19
CA GLY A 121 16.09 -7.53 8.05
C GLY A 121 15.07 -6.97 9.06
N VAL A 122 14.83 -5.66 9.05
CA VAL A 122 13.79 -5.02 9.88
C VAL A 122 12.41 -5.42 9.37
N THR A 123 11.51 -5.79 10.27
CA THR A 123 10.15 -6.27 9.99
C THR A 123 9.10 -5.37 10.63
N ILE A 124 7.80 -5.59 10.29
CA ILE A 124 6.71 -4.84 10.93
C ILE A 124 6.69 -5.01 12.45
N LYS A 125 7.18 -6.14 12.98
CA LYS A 125 7.24 -6.40 14.43
C LYS A 125 8.24 -5.49 15.14
N ASP A 126 9.32 -5.14 14.46
CA ASP A 126 10.36 -4.27 15.02
C ASP A 126 9.90 -2.80 15.12
N LEU A 127 8.80 -2.45 14.41
CA LEU A 127 8.20 -1.11 14.46
C LEU A 127 7.28 -0.91 15.68
N GLY A 128 7.00 -1.98 16.42
CA GLY A 128 6.11 -1.96 17.59
C GLY A 128 4.65 -2.25 17.27
N GLU A 129 3.90 -2.64 18.32
CA GLU A 129 2.54 -3.14 18.23
C GLU A 129 1.56 -2.23 17.47
N PRO A 130 1.55 -0.89 17.66
CA PRO A 130 0.59 -0.04 16.96
C PRO A 130 0.70 -0.12 15.44
N LEU A 131 1.92 -0.10 14.90
CA LEU A 131 2.17 -0.19 13.46
C LEU A 131 2.02 -1.61 12.94
N GLU A 132 2.50 -2.62 13.68
CA GLU A 132 2.32 -4.04 13.30
C GLU A 132 0.84 -4.36 13.06
N LYS A 133 -0.05 -3.95 13.99
CA LYS A 133 -1.50 -4.15 13.85
C LYS A 133 -2.05 -3.54 12.58
N LEU A 134 -1.69 -2.29 12.27
CA LEU A 134 -2.21 -1.62 11.09
C LEU A 134 -1.67 -2.20 9.79
N PHE A 135 -0.41 -2.65 9.75
CA PHE A 135 0.10 -3.34 8.57
C PHE A 135 -0.60 -4.69 8.34
N ILE A 136 -0.88 -5.45 9.41
CA ILE A 136 -1.68 -6.67 9.31
C ILE A 136 -3.10 -6.34 8.84
N GLN A 137 -3.73 -5.33 9.39
CA GLN A 137 -5.06 -4.88 8.96
C GLN A 137 -5.06 -4.48 7.48
N ALA A 138 -4.07 -3.67 7.03
CA ALA A 138 -3.99 -3.19 5.65
C ALA A 138 -3.73 -4.32 4.63
N PHE A 139 -2.74 -5.20 4.92
CA PHE A 139 -2.19 -6.14 3.94
C PHE A 139 -2.58 -7.60 4.14
N VAL A 140 -3.30 -7.93 5.21
CA VAL A 140 -3.89 -9.25 5.41
C VAL A 140 -5.40 -9.17 5.31
N ASN A 141 -6.04 -8.34 6.13
CA ASN A 141 -7.49 -8.22 6.17
C ASN A 141 -8.00 -7.37 5.00
N GLY A 142 -7.44 -6.16 4.84
CA GLY A 142 -7.86 -5.14 3.90
C GLY A 142 -7.29 -5.26 2.49
N LEU A 143 -6.36 -6.21 2.23
CA LEU A 143 -5.73 -6.32 0.91
C LEU A 143 -6.76 -6.58 -0.19
N HIS A 144 -7.65 -7.55 0.04
CA HIS A 144 -8.76 -7.92 -0.85
C HIS A 144 -10.15 -7.52 -0.33
N ASN A 145 -10.21 -6.88 0.84
CA ASN A 145 -11.43 -6.35 1.46
C ASN A 145 -11.26 -4.85 1.72
N PRO A 146 -11.48 -3.98 0.72
CA PRO A 146 -11.15 -2.57 0.79
C PRO A 146 -11.72 -1.82 2.02
N GLU A 147 -12.90 -2.23 2.49
CA GLU A 147 -13.60 -1.62 3.63
C GLU A 147 -12.89 -1.88 4.98
N GLU A 148 -12.02 -2.88 5.05
CA GLU A 148 -11.25 -3.20 6.26
C GLU A 148 -9.91 -2.45 6.35
N ARG A 149 -9.56 -1.64 5.36
CA ARG A 149 -8.30 -0.88 5.33
C ARG A 149 -8.28 0.21 6.39
N PRO A 150 -7.12 0.41 7.06
CA PRO A 150 -6.97 1.49 8.03
C PRO A 150 -7.13 2.85 7.36
N SER A 151 -7.83 3.75 8.04
CA SER A 151 -7.95 5.15 7.66
C SER A 151 -6.65 5.94 7.91
N ALA A 152 -6.52 7.11 7.28
CA ALA A 152 -5.39 8.01 7.52
C ALA A 152 -5.26 8.43 8.99
N MET A 153 -6.39 8.60 9.70
CA MET A 153 -6.40 8.93 11.13
C MET A 153 -5.86 7.79 12.00
N GLU A 154 -6.15 6.53 11.64
CA GLU A 154 -5.61 5.38 12.38
C GLU A 154 -4.09 5.30 12.20
N TRP A 155 -3.58 5.57 10.98
CA TRP A 155 -2.15 5.65 10.73
C TRP A 155 -1.48 6.79 11.51
N GLU A 156 -2.07 7.99 11.50
CA GLU A 156 -1.57 9.13 12.28
C GLU A 156 -1.44 8.78 13.76
N ASN A 157 -2.50 8.20 14.34
CA ASN A 157 -2.51 7.79 15.75
C ASN A 157 -1.46 6.72 16.07
N ALA A 158 -1.27 5.73 15.16
CA ALA A 158 -0.28 4.68 15.37
C ALA A 158 1.15 5.20 15.24
N LEU A 159 1.41 6.06 14.24
CA LEU A 159 2.72 6.71 14.05
C LEU A 159 3.08 7.58 15.24
N SER A 160 2.14 8.40 15.75
CA SER A 160 2.36 9.24 16.94
C SER A 160 2.66 8.40 18.17
N LYS A 161 1.90 7.32 18.42
CA LYS A 161 2.17 6.41 19.53
C LYS A 161 3.51 5.72 19.42
N THR A 162 3.89 5.31 18.21
CA THR A 162 5.20 4.68 17.97
C THR A 162 6.32 5.68 18.20
N TRP A 163 6.15 6.92 17.75
CA TRP A 163 7.12 8.00 18.01
C TRP A 163 7.34 8.23 19.49
N ASP A 164 6.27 8.28 20.30
CA ASP A 164 6.34 8.48 21.76
C ASP A 164 7.04 7.32 22.48
N MET A 165 7.09 6.13 21.87
CA MET A 165 7.80 4.95 22.41
C MET A 165 9.30 4.93 22.06
N LEU A 166 9.76 5.79 21.14
CA LEU A 166 11.18 5.83 20.76
C LEU A 166 12.02 6.43 21.88
N HIS A 167 13.03 5.70 22.33
CA HIS A 167 14.04 6.20 23.24
C HIS A 167 15.31 6.56 22.48
N LYS A 168 15.89 7.73 22.79
CA LYS A 168 17.24 8.06 22.30
C LYS A 168 18.24 7.04 22.84
N CYS A 169 18.99 6.41 21.93
CA CYS A 169 20.18 5.66 22.33
C CYS A 169 21.18 6.65 22.93
N GLU A 170 21.45 6.56 24.22
CA GLU A 170 22.55 7.26 24.87
C GLU A 170 23.85 6.45 24.61
N ASN A 171 24.58 6.82 23.53
CA ASN A 171 25.96 6.42 23.29
C ASN A 171 26.86 7.63 23.42
#